data_39c4d4e79982ef5fb5894d537a1bf1e4
#
_entry.id   39c4d4e79982ef5fb5894d537a1bf1e4
#
_cell.length_a   1.000
_cell.length_b   1.000
_cell.length_c   1.000
_cell.angle_alpha   90.00
_cell.angle_beta   90.00
_cell.angle_gamma   90.00
#
_symmetry.space_group_name_H-M   'P 1'
#
loop_
_entity.id
_entity.type
_entity.pdbx_description
1 polymer ?
#
loop_
_entity_poly.entity_id
_entity_poly.type
_entity_poly.pdbx_seq_one_letter_code
_entity_poly.pdbx_strand_id
1 'polypeptide(L)'
;MGKELEKEKTVIIDDPMTPVPLNQRQHWTAPAFIFGGLEFSVTLLMIGSTLIGAFGLKGIIPVVLFTFICLTWVGNAISGYMGAKTGLSSSVIAKQGFGDKQAKFIIALVIGVISMGWWAVQTSVTGNAFCAVLGIDYTVNRTAWMITTIVAGIVFAIPSVIGYSSMKWTDYFAVPGGILLCIVGIYLALKNIGWSNIISYKGSGEISFAAGVTMILGMNVSQFVISADYTRYAKPCWKDNILRPIGIVAIGIPLLFIGAIMGAGNGTADIVAVMENLGFPIWGFIVLWLAAWTSQLVNNYTMGLSFSNMLNIKTNKGRAIVTAVGTFLSLLLCFTGILENLQKLLSLAALLYPAIAGVMFVDFFLRKGVWEDKQGWNFMATIAMIVGIAVGYITTYIVVIGIPPAQSLIITGITYYVIMKVKAKVAPDKFTEGIN
;
A
#
# COMPACT_ATOMS: atom_id res chain seq x y z
N MET A 1 52.71 -2.26 -4.31
CA MET A 1 51.80 -3.35 -4.73
C MET A 1 50.50 -3.20 -3.94
N GLY A 2 49.65 -2.26 -4.41
CA GLY A 2 48.35 -1.99 -3.85
C GLY A 2 47.32 -2.98 -4.38
N LYS A 3 46.69 -3.77 -3.53
CA LYS A 3 45.49 -4.53 -3.87
C LYS A 3 44.35 -3.53 -4.05
N GLU A 4 43.99 -3.23 -5.26
CA GLU A 4 42.69 -2.70 -5.63
C GLU A 4 41.66 -3.77 -5.24
N LEU A 5 40.99 -3.55 -4.13
CA LEU A 5 39.76 -4.24 -3.82
C LEU A 5 38.71 -3.69 -4.80
N GLU A 6 38.54 -4.34 -5.95
CA GLU A 6 37.33 -4.23 -6.76
C GLU A 6 36.15 -4.55 -5.82
N LYS A 7 35.43 -3.50 -5.42
CA LYS A 7 34.07 -3.65 -4.92
C LYS A 7 33.25 -4.16 -6.10
N GLU A 8 33.16 -5.48 -6.23
CA GLU A 8 32.09 -6.09 -7.02
C GLU A 8 30.78 -5.41 -6.61
N LYS A 9 30.22 -4.62 -7.50
CA LYS A 9 28.87 -4.13 -7.37
C LYS A 9 27.97 -5.37 -7.36
N THR A 10 27.64 -5.87 -6.18
CA THR A 10 26.71 -6.97 -6.02
C THR A 10 25.40 -6.56 -6.65
N VAL A 11 25.16 -7.03 -7.87
CA VAL A 11 23.88 -6.82 -8.56
C VAL A 11 22.83 -7.51 -7.71
N ILE A 12 21.90 -6.73 -7.19
CA ILE A 12 20.79 -7.27 -6.40
C ILE A 12 19.97 -8.18 -7.31
N ILE A 13 19.84 -9.45 -6.92
CA ILE A 13 18.97 -10.39 -7.62
C ILE A 13 17.53 -9.97 -7.37
N ASP A 14 16.84 -9.54 -8.41
CA ASP A 14 15.46 -9.05 -8.37
C ASP A 14 14.50 -10.02 -9.06
N ASP A 15 14.84 -11.31 -9.05
CA ASP A 15 13.97 -12.33 -9.62
C ASP A 15 12.67 -12.45 -8.80
N PRO A 16 11.51 -12.45 -9.46
CA PRO A 16 10.22 -12.37 -8.77
C PRO A 16 9.88 -13.63 -7.96
N MET A 17 10.43 -14.78 -8.31
CA MET A 17 10.05 -16.08 -7.76
C MET A 17 11.15 -16.76 -6.94
N THR A 18 12.35 -16.20 -6.90
CA THR A 18 13.49 -16.77 -6.16
C THR A 18 13.74 -16.02 -4.85
N PRO A 19 14.13 -16.71 -3.78
CA PRO A 19 14.47 -16.05 -2.53
C PRO A 19 15.68 -15.14 -2.70
N VAL A 20 15.63 -13.95 -2.15
CA VAL A 20 16.78 -13.05 -2.08
C VAL A 20 17.84 -13.68 -1.17
N PRO A 21 19.10 -13.88 -1.64
CA PRO A 21 20.17 -14.47 -0.84
C PRO A 21 20.49 -13.64 0.40
N LEU A 22 20.85 -14.30 1.52
CA LEU A 22 21.10 -13.62 2.80
C LEU A 22 22.21 -12.57 2.74
N ASN A 23 23.25 -12.79 1.91
CA ASN A 23 24.36 -11.87 1.72
C ASN A 23 23.96 -10.58 0.98
N GLN A 24 22.83 -10.57 0.28
CA GLN A 24 22.28 -9.40 -0.41
C GLN A 24 21.24 -8.64 0.43
N ARG A 25 20.85 -9.20 1.58
CA ARG A 25 19.84 -8.59 2.43
C ARG A 25 20.41 -7.46 3.27
N GLN A 26 19.61 -6.41 3.40
CA GLN A 26 19.98 -5.14 3.97
C GLN A 26 19.47 -5.02 5.42
N HIS A 27 19.89 -3.98 6.10
CA HIS A 27 19.34 -3.58 7.38
C HIS A 27 17.85 -3.20 7.22
N TRP A 28 17.05 -3.42 8.26
CA TRP A 28 15.60 -3.16 8.27
C TRP A 28 15.22 -1.71 7.93
N THR A 29 16.11 -0.77 8.16
CA THR A 29 15.88 0.65 7.84
C THR A 29 15.69 0.90 6.34
N ALA A 30 16.31 0.10 5.47
CA ALA A 30 16.14 0.26 4.02
C ALA A 30 14.68 0.02 3.57
N PRO A 31 14.02 -1.12 3.88
CA PRO A 31 12.60 -1.27 3.60
C PRO A 31 11.71 -0.33 4.43
N ALA A 32 12.11 0.09 5.65
CA ALA A 32 11.36 1.09 6.40
C ALA A 32 11.30 2.44 5.66
N PHE A 33 12.39 2.86 5.02
CA PHE A 33 12.43 4.06 4.19
C PHE A 33 11.50 3.95 2.98
N ILE A 34 11.50 2.81 2.28
CA ILE A 34 10.61 2.56 1.13
C ILE A 34 9.13 2.66 1.57
N PHE A 35 8.81 2.10 2.74
CA PHE A 35 7.45 2.20 3.28
C PHE A 35 7.09 3.61 3.74
N GLY A 36 8.05 4.38 4.26
CA GLY A 36 7.86 5.80 4.51
C GLY A 36 7.56 6.57 3.23
N GLY A 37 8.28 6.27 2.15
CA GLY A 37 8.00 6.82 0.82
C GLY A 37 6.63 6.42 0.29
N LEU A 38 6.25 5.14 0.41
CA LEU A 38 4.91 4.65 0.04
C LEU A 38 3.81 5.40 0.79
N GLU A 39 4.00 5.59 2.09
CA GLU A 39 3.03 6.25 2.95
C GLU A 39 2.97 7.75 2.68
N PHE A 40 4.02 8.35 2.10
CA PHE A 40 3.99 9.71 1.60
C PHE A 40 3.05 9.81 0.39
N SER A 41 1.77 9.63 0.64
CA SER A 41 0.72 9.53 -0.37
C SER A 41 -0.22 10.73 -0.33
N VAL A 42 -0.48 11.26 -1.51
CA VAL A 42 -1.50 12.31 -1.71
C VAL A 42 -2.87 11.88 -1.17
N THR A 43 -3.20 10.60 -1.26
CA THR A 43 -4.46 10.04 -0.76
C THR A 43 -4.60 10.20 0.76
N LEU A 44 -3.50 10.15 1.53
CA LEU A 44 -3.56 10.43 2.97
C LEU A 44 -3.91 11.88 3.27
N LEU A 45 -3.42 12.84 2.50
CA LEU A 45 -3.82 14.24 2.62
C LEU A 45 -5.32 14.39 2.33
N MET A 46 -5.83 13.72 1.29
CA MET A 46 -7.25 13.70 0.94
C MET A 46 -8.12 13.09 2.05
N ILE A 47 -7.70 11.95 2.61
CA ILE A 47 -8.40 11.31 3.73
C ILE A 47 -8.38 12.22 4.96
N GLY A 48 -7.26 12.85 5.26
CA GLY A 48 -7.15 13.84 6.34
C GLY A 48 -8.15 14.98 6.18
N SER A 49 -8.22 15.56 4.97
CA SER A 49 -9.19 16.60 4.63
C SER A 49 -10.64 16.13 4.80
N THR A 50 -10.95 14.89 4.42
CA THR A 50 -12.29 14.30 4.62
C THR A 50 -12.61 14.10 6.11
N LEU A 51 -11.66 13.55 6.87
CA LEU A 51 -11.90 13.18 8.27
C LEU A 51 -12.02 14.41 9.18
N ILE A 52 -11.34 15.53 8.89
CA ILE A 52 -11.53 16.75 9.69
C ILE A 52 -12.96 17.28 9.54
N GLY A 53 -13.55 17.18 8.35
CA GLY A 53 -14.93 17.53 8.10
C GLY A 53 -15.92 16.74 8.97
N ALA A 54 -15.62 15.47 9.24
CA ALA A 54 -16.47 14.59 10.04
C ALA A 54 -16.22 14.70 11.56
N PHE A 55 -14.96 14.73 11.99
CA PHE A 55 -14.57 14.58 13.40
C PHE A 55 -14.10 15.88 14.07
N GLY A 56 -13.72 16.90 13.30
CA GLY A 56 -12.92 18.01 13.81
C GLY A 56 -11.51 17.57 14.24
N LEU A 57 -10.62 18.53 14.53
CA LEU A 57 -9.22 18.22 14.80
C LEU A 57 -9.00 17.33 16.03
N LYS A 58 -9.78 17.54 17.10
CA LYS A 58 -9.66 16.72 18.32
C LYS A 58 -10.22 15.30 18.15
N GLY A 59 -11.29 15.18 17.40
CA GLY A 59 -11.95 13.89 17.16
C GLY A 59 -11.16 12.96 16.23
N ILE A 60 -10.33 13.52 15.37
CA ILE A 60 -9.51 12.72 14.45
C ILE A 60 -8.34 12.00 15.16
N ILE A 61 -7.84 12.54 16.28
CA ILE A 61 -6.67 12.00 17.02
C ILE A 61 -6.84 10.52 17.39
N PRO A 62 -7.88 10.10 18.12
CA PRO A 62 -8.04 8.70 18.51
C PRO A 62 -8.23 7.80 17.29
N VAL A 63 -8.90 8.25 16.22
CA VAL A 63 -9.10 7.49 14.98
C VAL A 63 -7.74 7.17 14.33
N VAL A 64 -6.90 8.18 14.18
CA VAL A 64 -5.59 8.08 13.55
C VAL A 64 -4.65 7.21 14.36
N LEU A 65 -4.50 7.51 15.66
CA LEU A 65 -3.57 6.79 16.52
C LEU A 65 -3.96 5.31 16.65
N PHE A 66 -5.23 5.02 16.84
CA PHE A 66 -5.70 3.64 16.91
C PHE A 66 -5.42 2.88 15.61
N THR A 67 -5.72 3.49 14.46
CA THR A 67 -5.53 2.82 13.17
C THR A 67 -4.05 2.54 12.90
N PHE A 68 -3.18 3.55 13.06
CA PHE A 68 -1.77 3.38 12.73
C PHE A 68 -1.01 2.51 13.74
N ILE A 69 -1.24 2.71 15.03
CA ILE A 69 -0.47 2.03 16.08
C ILE A 69 -0.99 0.62 16.35
N CYS A 70 -2.32 0.45 16.44
CA CYS A 70 -2.89 -0.86 16.82
C CYS A 70 -3.12 -1.78 15.62
N LEU A 71 -3.49 -1.25 14.44
CA LEU A 71 -3.86 -2.09 13.30
C LEU A 71 -2.76 -2.11 12.23
N THR A 72 -2.38 -0.95 11.70
CA THR A 72 -1.42 -0.84 10.62
C THR A 72 -0.04 -1.35 11.03
N TRP A 73 0.44 -0.96 12.23
CA TRP A 73 1.73 -1.44 12.75
C TRP A 73 1.76 -2.97 12.84
N VAL A 74 0.77 -3.57 13.48
CA VAL A 74 0.75 -5.03 13.72
C VAL A 74 0.70 -5.81 12.40
N GLY A 75 -0.21 -5.46 11.50
CA GLY A 75 -0.33 -6.13 10.21
C GLY A 75 0.94 -6.04 9.36
N ASN A 76 1.57 -4.86 9.36
CA ASN A 76 2.83 -4.65 8.65
C ASN A 76 4.03 -5.35 9.31
N ALA A 77 4.08 -5.44 10.63
CA ALA A 77 5.14 -6.17 11.33
C ALA A 77 5.12 -7.65 10.97
N ILE A 78 3.92 -8.25 10.96
CA ILE A 78 3.75 -9.67 10.61
C ILE A 78 4.12 -9.93 9.15
N SER A 79 3.49 -9.22 8.21
CA SER A 79 3.76 -9.37 6.78
C SER A 79 5.22 -9.10 6.43
N GLY A 80 5.79 -8.05 7.04
CA GLY A 80 7.20 -7.71 6.85
C GLY A 80 8.14 -8.79 7.35
N TYR A 81 7.84 -9.40 8.50
CA TYR A 81 8.64 -10.52 9.00
C TYR A 81 8.56 -11.75 8.08
N MET A 82 7.38 -12.03 7.52
CA MET A 82 7.22 -13.11 6.55
C MET A 82 8.16 -12.92 5.35
N GLY A 83 8.19 -11.71 4.77
CA GLY A 83 9.09 -11.38 3.66
C GLY A 83 10.55 -11.49 4.04
N ALA A 84 10.95 -10.93 5.17
CA ALA A 84 12.34 -11.00 5.66
C ALA A 84 12.78 -12.43 6.00
N LYS A 85 11.89 -13.25 6.54
CA LYS A 85 12.20 -14.65 6.90
C LYS A 85 12.37 -15.52 5.66
N THR A 86 11.48 -15.40 4.69
CA THR A 86 11.46 -16.23 3.49
C THR A 86 12.35 -15.71 2.36
N GLY A 87 12.51 -14.38 2.26
CA GLY A 87 13.17 -13.74 1.11
C GLY A 87 12.33 -13.70 -0.15
N LEU A 88 11.03 -14.01 -0.06
CA LEU A 88 10.12 -14.17 -1.17
C LEU A 88 9.12 -13.02 -1.27
N SER A 89 8.58 -12.82 -2.48
CA SER A 89 7.49 -11.87 -2.71
C SER A 89 6.15 -12.39 -2.14
N SER A 90 5.24 -11.46 -1.89
CA SER A 90 3.94 -11.73 -1.27
C SER A 90 3.13 -12.79 -2.00
N SER A 91 3.04 -12.69 -3.33
CA SER A 91 2.31 -13.63 -4.16
C SER A 91 2.96 -15.04 -4.19
N VAL A 92 4.28 -15.12 -3.99
CA VAL A 92 4.98 -16.41 -3.87
C VAL A 92 4.80 -17.00 -2.48
N ILE A 93 4.86 -16.20 -1.42
CA ILE A 93 4.59 -16.66 -0.05
C ILE A 93 3.18 -17.26 0.05
N ALA A 94 2.21 -16.67 -0.63
CA ALA A 94 0.83 -17.14 -0.64
C ALA A 94 0.66 -18.60 -1.14
N LYS A 95 1.62 -19.14 -1.93
CA LYS A 95 1.58 -20.53 -2.42
C LYS A 95 1.52 -21.57 -1.31
N GLN A 96 2.09 -21.27 -0.15
CA GLN A 96 2.09 -22.20 0.97
C GLN A 96 0.68 -22.41 1.52
N GLY A 97 -0.04 -21.32 1.83
CA GLY A 97 -1.39 -21.39 2.40
C GLY A 97 -2.46 -21.75 1.37
N PHE A 98 -2.38 -21.16 0.18
CA PHE A 98 -3.41 -21.29 -0.87
C PHE A 98 -3.15 -22.41 -1.89
N GLY A 99 -1.90 -22.86 -2.02
CA GLY A 99 -1.44 -23.69 -3.12
C GLY A 99 -1.02 -22.85 -4.33
N ASP A 100 -0.13 -23.40 -5.16
CA ASP A 100 0.47 -22.66 -6.28
C ASP A 100 -0.56 -22.21 -7.32
N LYS A 101 -1.59 -23.02 -7.60
CA LYS A 101 -2.64 -22.65 -8.56
C LYS A 101 -3.47 -21.47 -8.08
N GLN A 102 -3.95 -21.50 -6.83
CA GLN A 102 -4.75 -20.40 -6.30
C GLN A 102 -3.91 -19.15 -6.10
N ALA A 103 -2.67 -19.29 -5.62
CA ALA A 103 -1.74 -18.18 -5.47
C ALA A 103 -1.46 -17.49 -6.81
N LYS A 104 -1.26 -18.23 -7.89
CA LYS A 104 -1.02 -17.68 -9.23
C LYS A 104 -2.26 -17.01 -9.83
N PHE A 105 -3.40 -17.70 -9.82
CA PHE A 105 -4.56 -17.25 -10.60
C PHE A 105 -5.51 -16.34 -9.83
N ILE A 106 -5.54 -16.41 -8.49
CA ILE A 106 -6.44 -15.58 -7.69
C ILE A 106 -5.64 -14.52 -6.90
N ILE A 107 -4.69 -14.97 -6.06
CA ILE A 107 -4.02 -14.04 -5.14
C ILE A 107 -3.13 -13.06 -5.91
N ALA A 108 -2.32 -13.53 -6.85
CA ALA A 108 -1.48 -12.68 -7.68
C ALA A 108 -2.31 -11.73 -8.56
N LEU A 109 -3.46 -12.18 -9.08
CA LEU A 109 -4.37 -11.33 -9.83
C LEU A 109 -4.95 -10.22 -8.95
N VAL A 110 -5.44 -10.54 -7.75
CA VAL A 110 -5.99 -9.55 -6.81
C VAL A 110 -4.92 -8.51 -6.45
N ILE A 111 -3.73 -8.96 -6.06
CA ILE A 111 -2.62 -8.04 -5.73
C ILE A 111 -2.28 -7.16 -6.94
N GLY A 112 -2.11 -7.75 -8.10
CA GLY A 112 -1.73 -7.04 -9.32
C GLY A 112 -2.78 -6.00 -9.74
N VAL A 113 -4.06 -6.37 -9.80
CA VAL A 113 -5.14 -5.47 -10.23
C VAL A 113 -5.35 -4.31 -9.25
N ILE A 114 -5.32 -4.58 -7.94
CA ILE A 114 -5.48 -3.51 -6.95
C ILE A 114 -4.26 -2.56 -6.99
N SER A 115 -3.04 -3.10 -7.16
CA SER A 115 -1.83 -2.28 -7.34
C SER A 115 -1.89 -1.43 -8.62
N MET A 116 -2.46 -1.94 -9.72
CA MET A 116 -2.76 -1.14 -10.93
C MET A 116 -3.72 0.01 -10.61
N GLY A 117 -4.77 -0.26 -9.85
CA GLY A 117 -5.73 0.76 -9.43
C GLY A 117 -5.07 1.86 -8.61
N TRP A 118 -4.26 1.50 -7.61
CA TRP A 118 -3.49 2.45 -6.80
C TRP A 118 -2.52 3.29 -7.63
N TRP A 119 -1.80 2.66 -8.55
CA TRP A 119 -0.91 3.37 -9.47
C TRP A 119 -1.69 4.36 -10.34
N ALA A 120 -2.83 3.95 -10.87
CA ALA A 120 -3.68 4.79 -11.71
C ALA A 120 -4.25 5.99 -10.94
N VAL A 121 -4.67 5.82 -9.68
CA VAL A 121 -5.12 6.92 -8.82
C VAL A 121 -4.02 7.96 -8.63
N GLN A 122 -2.82 7.53 -8.23
CA GLN A 122 -1.69 8.43 -8.00
C GLN A 122 -1.26 9.15 -9.29
N THR A 123 -1.31 8.45 -10.43
CA THR A 123 -0.97 9.01 -11.74
C THR A 123 -2.01 10.04 -12.18
N SER A 124 -3.30 9.81 -11.92
CA SER A 124 -4.36 10.78 -12.21
C SER A 124 -4.19 12.07 -11.41
N VAL A 125 -3.88 11.98 -10.11
CA VAL A 125 -3.58 13.16 -9.28
C VAL A 125 -2.34 13.90 -9.79
N THR A 126 -1.32 13.16 -10.22
CA THR A 126 -0.14 13.77 -10.83
C THR A 126 -0.50 14.54 -12.09
N GLY A 127 -1.39 14.00 -12.93
CA GLY A 127 -1.93 14.70 -14.10
C GLY A 127 -2.64 16.00 -13.74
N ASN A 128 -3.49 15.99 -12.69
CA ASN A 128 -4.14 17.20 -12.17
C ASN A 128 -3.10 18.25 -11.75
N ALA A 129 -2.11 17.85 -10.96
CA ALA A 129 -1.07 18.75 -10.49
C ALA A 129 -0.19 19.32 -11.63
N PHE A 130 0.08 18.53 -12.68
CA PHE A 130 0.77 19.04 -13.88
C PHE A 130 -0.07 20.10 -14.61
N CYS A 131 -1.37 19.88 -14.74
CA CYS A 131 -2.27 20.88 -15.33
C CYS A 131 -2.27 22.17 -14.49
N ALA A 132 -2.34 22.07 -13.17
CA ALA A 132 -2.26 23.23 -12.28
C ALA A 132 -0.97 24.04 -12.46
N VAL A 133 0.20 23.36 -12.62
CA VAL A 133 1.48 24.03 -12.92
C VAL A 133 1.46 24.78 -14.26
N LEU A 134 0.77 24.21 -15.24
CA LEU A 134 0.65 24.81 -16.57
C LEU A 134 -0.44 25.88 -16.64
N GLY A 135 -1.16 26.14 -15.54
CA GLY A 135 -2.31 27.06 -15.52
C GLY A 135 -3.49 26.55 -16.35
N ILE A 136 -3.60 25.24 -16.52
CA ILE A 136 -4.65 24.59 -17.31
C ILE A 136 -5.70 24.00 -16.36
N ASP A 137 -6.95 24.37 -16.53
CA ASP A 137 -8.06 23.75 -15.80
C ASP A 137 -8.28 22.30 -16.30
N TYR A 138 -7.89 21.34 -15.47
CA TYR A 138 -7.99 19.90 -15.77
C TYR A 138 -9.44 19.39 -15.77
N THR A 139 -10.36 20.12 -15.18
CA THR A 139 -11.78 19.76 -15.18
C THR A 139 -12.44 20.07 -16.51
N VAL A 140 -11.94 21.09 -17.21
CA VAL A 140 -12.45 21.56 -18.50
C VAL A 140 -11.63 21.00 -19.66
N ASN A 141 -10.29 21.04 -19.57
CA ASN A 141 -9.42 20.61 -20.65
C ASN A 141 -8.95 19.14 -20.47
N ARG A 142 -9.87 18.22 -20.77
CA ARG A 142 -9.63 16.77 -20.66
C ARG A 142 -8.44 16.31 -21.51
N THR A 143 -8.24 16.88 -22.70
CA THR A 143 -7.13 16.49 -23.59
C THR A 143 -5.77 16.82 -22.98
N ALA A 144 -5.60 18.03 -22.44
CA ALA A 144 -4.36 18.43 -21.78
C ALA A 144 -4.10 17.55 -20.56
N TRP A 145 -5.12 17.26 -19.76
CA TRP A 145 -5.02 16.34 -18.63
C TRP A 145 -4.58 14.92 -19.06
N MET A 146 -5.13 14.38 -20.14
CA MET A 146 -4.71 13.07 -20.67
C MET A 146 -3.24 13.08 -21.11
N ILE A 147 -2.79 14.11 -21.81
CA ILE A 147 -1.40 14.22 -22.27
C ILE A 147 -0.45 14.30 -21.07
N THR A 148 -0.72 15.17 -20.09
CA THR A 148 0.12 15.33 -18.91
C THR A 148 0.15 14.04 -18.08
N THR A 149 -0.96 13.36 -17.93
CA THR A 149 -1.09 12.07 -17.22
C THR A 149 -0.27 10.97 -17.91
N ILE A 150 -0.30 10.88 -19.26
CA ILE A 150 0.49 9.90 -20.02
C ILE A 150 1.98 10.19 -19.86
N VAL A 151 2.41 11.42 -20.05
CA VAL A 151 3.83 11.81 -19.96
C VAL A 151 4.37 11.53 -18.56
N ALA A 152 3.65 11.99 -17.52
CA ALA A 152 4.03 11.75 -16.13
C ALA A 152 4.04 10.26 -15.79
N GLY A 153 3.02 9.53 -16.19
CA GLY A 153 2.91 8.09 -15.92
C GLY A 153 4.06 7.29 -16.54
N ILE A 154 4.44 7.57 -17.78
CA ILE A 154 5.57 6.90 -18.44
C ILE A 154 6.88 7.23 -17.72
N VAL A 155 7.18 8.50 -17.48
CA VAL A 155 8.42 8.92 -16.84
C VAL A 155 8.55 8.35 -15.43
N PHE A 156 7.47 8.40 -14.65
CA PHE A 156 7.49 7.96 -13.25
C PHE A 156 7.50 6.43 -13.09
N ALA A 157 7.09 5.68 -14.12
CA ALA A 157 7.17 4.23 -14.10
C ALA A 157 8.58 3.68 -14.31
N ILE A 158 9.50 4.44 -14.95
CA ILE A 158 10.83 3.95 -15.33
C ILE A 158 11.59 3.26 -14.20
N PRO A 159 11.74 3.84 -12.98
CA PRO A 159 12.49 3.18 -11.92
C PRO A 159 11.90 1.85 -11.47
N SER A 160 10.58 1.71 -11.41
CA SER A 160 9.92 0.45 -11.02
C SER A 160 10.03 -0.63 -12.09
N VAL A 161 10.07 -0.23 -13.37
CA VAL A 161 10.35 -1.15 -14.49
C VAL A 161 11.80 -1.66 -14.42
N ILE A 162 12.76 -0.79 -14.12
CA ILE A 162 14.17 -1.18 -13.94
C ILE A 162 14.31 -2.14 -12.75
N GLY A 163 13.73 -1.82 -11.58
CA GLY A 163 13.70 -2.69 -10.42
C GLY A 163 14.01 -2.02 -9.09
N TYR A 164 14.06 -2.84 -8.03
CA TYR A 164 14.18 -2.41 -6.65
C TYR A 164 15.33 -1.42 -6.38
N SER A 165 16.51 -1.67 -6.96
CA SER A 165 17.69 -0.84 -6.71
C SER A 165 17.56 0.59 -7.23
N SER A 166 16.76 0.81 -8.27
CA SER A 166 16.55 2.16 -8.82
C SER A 166 15.50 2.94 -8.02
N MET A 167 14.57 2.28 -7.35
CA MET A 167 13.51 2.91 -6.56
C MET A 167 14.05 3.67 -5.34
N LYS A 168 15.11 3.17 -4.71
CA LYS A 168 15.70 3.82 -3.52
C LYS A 168 16.16 5.27 -3.76
N TRP A 169 16.65 5.55 -4.97
CA TRP A 169 17.19 6.88 -5.27
C TRP A 169 16.10 7.94 -5.34
N THR A 170 14.88 7.55 -5.74
CA THR A 170 13.76 8.49 -5.85
C THR A 170 13.30 8.98 -4.49
N ASP A 171 13.34 8.12 -3.45
CA ASP A 171 12.93 8.47 -2.09
C ASP A 171 13.85 9.54 -1.46
N TYR A 172 15.15 9.57 -1.82
CA TYR A 172 16.08 10.58 -1.33
C TYR A 172 15.71 12.01 -1.75
N PHE A 173 14.99 12.18 -2.85
CA PHE A 173 14.52 13.49 -3.32
C PHE A 173 13.06 13.74 -2.92
N ALA A 174 12.23 12.72 -3.03
CA ALA A 174 10.80 12.84 -2.82
C ALA A 174 10.43 13.06 -1.35
N VAL A 175 11.08 12.36 -0.41
CA VAL A 175 10.78 12.50 1.03
C VAL A 175 11.11 13.89 1.56
N PRO A 176 12.31 14.48 1.33
CA PRO A 176 12.59 15.86 1.75
C PRO A 176 11.65 16.88 1.10
N GLY A 177 11.36 16.71 -0.20
CA GLY A 177 10.40 17.56 -0.91
C GLY A 177 9.01 17.51 -0.27
N GLY A 178 8.52 16.32 0.02
CA GLY A 178 7.25 16.14 0.67
C GLY A 178 7.19 16.74 2.07
N ILE A 179 8.25 16.65 2.87
CA ILE A 179 8.35 17.32 4.17
C ILE A 179 8.22 18.85 4.00
N LEU A 180 8.89 19.41 2.99
CA LEU A 180 8.78 20.82 2.67
C LEU A 180 7.34 21.22 2.29
N LEU A 181 6.67 20.42 1.47
CA LEU A 181 5.25 20.63 1.12
C LEU A 181 4.37 20.65 2.36
N CYS A 182 4.61 19.73 3.29
CA CYS A 182 3.88 19.65 4.55
C CYS A 182 4.07 20.91 5.40
N ILE A 183 5.30 21.39 5.53
CA ILE A 183 5.62 22.62 6.28
C ILE A 183 4.91 23.83 5.67
N VAL A 184 4.96 23.97 4.35
CA VAL A 184 4.29 25.06 3.63
C VAL A 184 2.78 24.94 3.73
N GLY A 185 2.23 23.73 3.62
CA GLY A 185 0.79 23.48 3.80
C GLY A 185 0.29 23.92 5.17
N ILE A 186 0.99 23.56 6.23
CA ILE A 186 0.67 24.01 7.58
C ILE A 186 0.75 25.55 7.67
N TYR A 187 1.84 26.14 7.18
CA TYR A 187 2.03 27.59 7.22
C TYR A 187 0.88 28.33 6.50
N LEU A 188 0.54 27.92 5.29
CA LEU A 188 -0.53 28.55 4.51
C LEU A 188 -1.90 28.34 5.16
N ALA A 189 -2.19 27.16 5.69
CA ALA A 189 -3.42 26.89 6.41
C ALA A 189 -3.53 27.77 7.67
N LEU A 190 -2.45 27.90 8.45
CA LEU A 190 -2.42 28.76 9.62
C LEU A 190 -2.58 30.24 9.28
N LYS A 191 -1.98 30.69 8.17
CA LYS A 191 -2.07 32.07 7.69
C LYS A 191 -3.48 32.40 7.20
N ASN A 192 -4.11 31.51 6.43
CA ASN A 192 -5.37 31.80 5.76
C ASN A 192 -6.61 31.45 6.59
N ILE A 193 -6.56 30.36 7.35
CA ILE A 193 -7.68 29.88 8.18
C ILE A 193 -7.54 30.37 9.62
N GLY A 194 -6.32 30.35 10.16
CA GLY A 194 -5.98 30.70 11.54
C GLY A 194 -6.11 29.53 12.51
N TRP A 195 -5.14 29.45 13.45
CA TRP A 195 -5.06 28.33 14.40
C TRP A 195 -6.30 28.16 15.27
N SER A 196 -6.89 29.25 15.73
CA SER A 196 -8.11 29.23 16.56
C SER A 196 -9.28 28.56 15.80
N ASN A 197 -9.45 28.89 14.54
CA ASN A 197 -10.52 28.33 13.69
C ASN A 197 -10.28 26.83 13.41
N ILE A 198 -9.04 26.43 13.18
CA ILE A 198 -8.68 25.02 12.95
C ILE A 198 -8.94 24.18 14.20
N ILE A 199 -8.53 24.64 15.39
CA ILE A 199 -8.74 23.92 16.66
C ILE A 199 -10.23 23.85 17.03
N SER A 200 -10.95 24.92 16.80
CA SER A 200 -12.38 25.03 17.12
C SER A 200 -13.28 24.42 16.03
N TYR A 201 -12.69 23.98 14.91
CA TYR A 201 -13.44 23.36 13.83
C TYR A 201 -14.17 22.12 14.35
N LYS A 202 -15.49 22.18 14.30
CA LYS A 202 -16.36 21.09 14.74
C LYS A 202 -16.69 20.22 13.53
N GLY A 203 -16.42 18.93 13.66
CA GLY A 203 -16.86 17.96 12.67
C GLY A 203 -18.39 17.82 12.63
N SER A 204 -18.92 17.37 11.50
CA SER A 204 -20.36 17.12 11.32
C SER A 204 -20.88 15.97 12.21
N GLY A 205 -20.02 15.06 12.64
CA GLY A 205 -20.39 13.85 13.38
C GLY A 205 -21.04 12.76 12.52
N GLU A 206 -21.08 12.94 11.19
CA GLU A 206 -21.74 12.00 10.27
C GLU A 206 -21.01 10.66 10.11
N ILE A 207 -19.71 10.64 10.40
CA ILE A 207 -18.87 9.43 10.28
C ILE A 207 -18.58 8.88 11.69
N SER A 208 -18.91 7.59 11.92
CA SER A 208 -18.58 6.93 13.18
C SER A 208 -17.07 6.66 13.33
N PHE A 209 -16.59 6.50 14.57
CA PHE A 209 -15.20 6.11 14.85
C PHE A 209 -14.77 4.89 14.03
N ALA A 210 -15.58 3.85 13.98
CA ALA A 210 -15.30 2.63 13.23
C ALA A 210 -15.20 2.88 11.71
N ALA A 211 -16.04 3.75 11.16
CA ALA A 211 -16.00 4.13 9.76
C ALA A 211 -14.73 4.94 9.44
N GLY A 212 -14.34 5.89 10.31
CA GLY A 212 -13.08 6.64 10.17
C GLY A 212 -11.85 5.71 10.21
N VAL A 213 -11.81 4.77 11.15
CA VAL A 213 -10.77 3.74 11.21
C VAL A 213 -10.75 2.90 9.92
N THR A 214 -11.93 2.50 9.42
CA THR A 214 -12.05 1.70 8.19
C THR A 214 -11.54 2.47 6.97
N MET A 215 -11.77 3.77 6.87
CA MET A 215 -11.25 4.61 5.77
C MET A 215 -9.72 4.63 5.76
N ILE A 216 -9.07 4.90 6.90
CA ILE A 216 -7.61 4.92 6.99
C ILE A 216 -7.05 3.51 6.77
N LEU A 217 -7.64 2.49 7.41
CA LEU A 217 -7.19 1.11 7.28
C LEU A 217 -7.39 0.59 5.86
N GLY A 218 -8.46 0.95 5.18
CA GLY A 218 -8.73 0.58 3.79
C GLY A 218 -7.62 1.03 2.84
N MET A 219 -6.97 2.16 3.11
CA MET A 219 -5.79 2.59 2.38
C MET A 219 -4.57 1.72 2.67
N ASN A 220 -4.36 1.35 3.94
CA ASN A 220 -3.15 0.68 4.40
C ASN A 220 -3.23 -0.85 4.39
N VAL A 221 -4.42 -1.43 4.29
CA VAL A 221 -4.62 -2.88 4.45
C VAL A 221 -3.95 -3.73 3.37
N SER A 222 -3.72 -3.18 2.19
CA SER A 222 -2.93 -3.85 1.14
C SER A 222 -1.51 -4.18 1.61
N GLN A 223 -0.94 -3.34 2.45
CA GLN A 223 0.39 -3.53 3.03
C GLN A 223 0.47 -4.76 3.95
N PHE A 224 -0.65 -5.27 4.46
CA PHE A 224 -0.68 -6.52 5.24
C PHE A 224 -0.31 -7.74 4.38
N VAL A 225 -0.39 -7.60 3.08
CA VAL A 225 0.06 -8.62 2.13
C VAL A 225 1.33 -8.18 1.42
N ILE A 226 1.33 -7.01 0.78
CA ILE A 226 2.41 -6.58 -0.11
C ILE A 226 3.71 -6.17 0.61
N SER A 227 3.71 -6.01 1.94
CA SER A 227 4.94 -5.67 2.68
C SER A 227 6.09 -6.64 2.41
N ALA A 228 5.79 -7.91 2.16
CA ALA A 228 6.81 -8.91 1.87
C ALA A 228 7.59 -8.62 0.57
N ASP A 229 7.00 -7.92 -0.40
CA ASP A 229 7.66 -7.60 -1.68
C ASP A 229 8.91 -6.73 -1.51
N TYR A 230 8.98 -5.97 -0.42
CA TYR A 230 10.09 -5.08 -0.08
C TYR A 230 10.94 -5.64 1.05
N THR A 231 10.29 -6.25 2.04
CA THR A 231 11.01 -6.78 3.19
C THR A 231 11.75 -8.07 2.88
N ARG A 232 11.51 -8.71 1.74
CA ARG A 232 12.34 -9.82 1.24
C ARG A 232 13.83 -9.45 1.12
N TYR A 233 14.12 -8.15 1.02
CA TYR A 233 15.48 -7.60 1.03
C TYR A 233 15.99 -7.24 2.42
N ALA A 234 15.22 -7.47 3.49
CA ALA A 234 15.64 -7.26 4.87
C ALA A 234 16.24 -8.52 5.48
N LYS A 235 17.14 -8.35 6.45
CA LYS A 235 17.66 -9.47 7.27
C LYS A 235 16.52 -10.10 8.08
N PRO A 236 16.51 -11.43 8.29
CA PRO A 236 15.43 -12.16 8.96
C PRO A 236 15.52 -12.04 10.50
N CYS A 237 15.58 -10.81 11.01
CA CYS A 237 15.59 -10.53 12.45
C CYS A 237 14.18 -10.10 12.89
N TRP A 238 13.57 -10.81 13.84
CA TRP A 238 12.24 -10.49 14.34
C TRP A 238 12.19 -9.09 14.99
N LYS A 239 13.16 -8.78 15.84
CA LYS A 239 13.23 -7.49 16.54
C LYS A 239 13.29 -6.31 15.55
N ASP A 240 14.11 -6.45 14.52
CA ASP A 240 14.26 -5.42 13.49
C ASP A 240 12.96 -5.24 12.67
N ASN A 241 12.31 -6.35 12.34
CA ASN A 241 11.09 -6.29 11.53
C ASN A 241 9.86 -5.82 12.31
N ILE A 242 9.82 -5.95 13.64
CA ILE A 242 8.77 -5.36 14.47
C ILE A 242 8.91 -3.83 14.55
N LEU A 243 10.13 -3.28 14.41
CA LEU A 243 10.38 -1.85 14.39
C LEU A 243 10.18 -1.22 13.01
N ARG A 244 10.28 -2.00 11.95
CA ARG A 244 10.19 -1.50 10.57
C ARG A 244 8.93 -0.67 10.26
N PRO A 245 7.71 -0.99 10.78
CA PRO A 245 6.53 -0.16 10.54
C PRO A 245 6.63 1.29 11.01
N ILE A 246 7.69 1.64 11.77
CA ILE A 246 7.95 3.03 12.13
C ILE A 246 8.05 3.94 10.89
N GLY A 247 8.54 3.42 9.75
CA GLY A 247 8.59 4.17 8.49
C GLY A 247 7.20 4.60 8.00
N ILE A 248 6.20 3.72 8.18
CA ILE A 248 4.80 4.01 7.84
C ILE A 248 4.21 5.02 8.83
N VAL A 249 4.35 4.74 10.12
CA VAL A 249 3.70 5.51 11.19
C VAL A 249 4.28 6.92 11.31
N ALA A 250 5.62 7.06 11.19
CA ALA A 250 6.31 8.35 11.28
C ALA A 250 5.96 9.30 10.12
N ILE A 251 5.51 8.78 8.99
CA ILE A 251 5.07 9.59 7.85
C ILE A 251 3.54 9.68 7.80
N GLY A 252 2.85 8.56 7.95
CA GLY A 252 1.40 8.49 7.77
C GLY A 252 0.61 9.32 8.79
N ILE A 253 0.98 9.27 10.06
CA ILE A 253 0.30 10.06 11.10
C ILE A 253 0.43 11.56 10.83
N PRO A 254 1.65 12.14 10.71
CA PRO A 254 1.80 13.56 10.41
C PRO A 254 1.10 13.97 9.12
N LEU A 255 1.26 13.17 8.05
CA LEU A 255 0.71 13.51 6.74
C LEU A 255 -0.82 13.60 6.77
N LEU A 256 -1.48 12.68 7.48
CA LEU A 256 -2.92 12.70 7.64
C LEU A 256 -3.39 13.93 8.43
N PHE A 257 -2.68 14.30 9.51
CA PHE A 257 -2.98 15.54 10.26
C PHE A 257 -2.75 16.79 9.42
N ILE A 258 -1.72 16.80 8.57
CA ILE A 258 -1.44 17.93 7.68
C ILE A 258 -2.58 18.07 6.67
N GLY A 259 -3.02 16.95 6.06
CA GLY A 259 -4.19 16.94 5.19
C GLY A 259 -5.45 17.45 5.89
N ALA A 260 -5.64 17.07 7.17
CA ALA A 260 -6.74 17.56 7.98
C ALA A 260 -6.65 19.09 8.21
N ILE A 261 -5.47 19.59 8.58
CA ILE A 261 -5.25 21.03 8.81
C ILE A 261 -5.46 21.82 7.51
N MET A 262 -4.92 21.36 6.39
CA MET A 262 -5.09 22.00 5.09
C MET A 262 -6.55 21.98 4.61
N GLY A 263 -7.25 20.88 4.86
CA GLY A 263 -8.64 20.68 4.46
C GLY A 263 -9.67 21.42 5.33
N ALA A 264 -9.26 21.91 6.52
CA ALA A 264 -10.17 22.60 7.41
C ALA A 264 -10.79 23.83 6.74
N GLY A 265 -12.11 23.81 6.58
CA GLY A 265 -12.86 24.91 5.95
C GLY A 265 -12.81 24.99 4.43
N ASN A 266 -12.10 24.11 3.73
CA ASN A 266 -12.06 24.13 2.26
C ASN A 266 -13.23 23.41 1.57
N GLY A 267 -13.96 22.55 2.29
CA GLY A 267 -15.15 21.87 1.77
C GLY A 267 -14.90 20.86 0.65
N THR A 268 -13.64 20.53 0.34
CA THR A 268 -13.25 19.56 -0.69
C THR A 268 -12.19 18.61 -0.20
N ALA A 269 -12.21 17.38 -0.73
CA ALA A 269 -11.17 16.38 -0.51
C ALA A 269 -10.11 16.36 -1.64
N ASP A 270 -10.33 17.08 -2.74
CA ASP A 270 -9.34 17.22 -3.82
C ASP A 270 -8.17 18.06 -3.33
N ILE A 271 -7.02 17.42 -3.15
CA ILE A 271 -5.83 18.08 -2.59
C ILE A 271 -5.27 19.16 -3.52
N VAL A 272 -5.42 19.03 -4.84
CA VAL A 272 -4.96 20.04 -5.79
C VAL A 272 -5.81 21.32 -5.61
N ALA A 273 -7.12 21.17 -5.54
CA ALA A 273 -8.04 22.29 -5.27
C ALA A 273 -7.80 22.90 -3.88
N VAL A 274 -7.53 22.08 -2.85
CA VAL A 274 -7.16 22.58 -1.51
C VAL A 274 -5.90 23.41 -1.57
N MET A 275 -4.87 22.96 -2.31
CA MET A 275 -3.61 23.69 -2.47
C MET A 275 -3.80 24.99 -3.23
N GLU A 276 -4.61 24.99 -4.30
CA GLU A 276 -4.96 26.21 -5.04
C GLU A 276 -5.67 27.22 -4.13
N ASN A 277 -6.70 26.78 -3.39
CA ASN A 277 -7.44 27.62 -2.44
C ASN A 277 -6.55 28.20 -1.33
N LEU A 278 -5.55 27.46 -0.89
CA LEU A 278 -4.56 27.93 0.08
C LEU A 278 -3.47 28.82 -0.53
N GLY A 279 -3.46 29.00 -1.84
CA GLY A 279 -2.48 29.84 -2.54
C GLY A 279 -1.08 29.24 -2.57
N PHE A 280 -0.96 27.94 -2.77
CA PHE A 280 0.33 27.29 -2.95
C PHE A 280 1.07 27.85 -4.18
N PRO A 281 2.39 28.10 -4.05
CA PRO A 281 3.20 28.46 -5.20
C PRO A 281 3.36 27.27 -6.15
N ILE A 282 3.66 27.55 -7.42
CA ILE A 282 3.81 26.54 -8.49
C ILE A 282 4.72 25.36 -8.09
N TRP A 283 5.84 25.64 -7.40
CA TRP A 283 6.74 24.60 -6.95
C TRP A 283 6.10 23.61 -5.95
N GLY A 284 5.05 24.01 -5.23
CA GLY A 284 4.30 23.12 -4.34
C GLY A 284 3.67 21.96 -5.09
N PHE A 285 3.14 22.20 -6.28
CA PHE A 285 2.58 21.14 -7.13
C PHE A 285 3.67 20.21 -7.68
N ILE A 286 4.87 20.74 -7.97
CA ILE A 286 6.04 19.91 -8.35
C ILE A 286 6.41 18.96 -7.22
N VAL A 287 6.39 19.44 -5.98
CA VAL A 287 6.67 18.60 -4.81
C VAL A 287 5.56 17.56 -4.58
N LEU A 288 4.32 17.91 -4.86
CA LEU A 288 3.20 16.96 -4.83
C LEU A 288 3.42 15.80 -5.81
N TRP A 289 3.98 16.06 -7.00
CA TRP A 289 4.33 14.99 -7.95
C TRP A 289 5.38 14.05 -7.37
N LEU A 290 6.42 14.59 -6.75
CA LEU A 290 7.47 13.78 -6.12
C LEU A 290 6.89 12.89 -5.02
N ALA A 291 5.95 13.41 -4.24
CA ALA A 291 5.25 12.64 -3.23
C ALA A 291 4.41 11.50 -3.83
N ALA A 292 3.66 11.78 -4.90
CA ALA A 292 2.89 10.77 -5.61
C ALA A 292 3.81 9.70 -6.25
N TRP A 293 4.99 10.10 -6.71
CA TRP A 293 5.93 9.24 -7.41
C TRP A 293 6.37 8.03 -6.58
N THR A 294 6.70 8.22 -5.31
CA THR A 294 7.13 7.12 -4.44
C THR A 294 6.06 6.03 -4.31
N SER A 295 4.82 6.42 -4.08
CA SER A 295 3.68 5.48 -4.04
C SER A 295 3.45 4.78 -5.38
N GLN A 296 3.62 5.49 -6.51
CA GLN A 296 3.51 4.90 -7.84
C GLN A 296 4.56 3.81 -8.06
N LEU A 297 5.82 4.06 -7.66
CA LEU A 297 6.90 3.09 -7.82
C LEU A 297 6.62 1.79 -7.09
N VAL A 298 6.17 1.87 -5.84
CA VAL A 298 5.85 0.72 -5.02
C VAL A 298 4.72 -0.09 -5.64
N ASN A 299 3.62 0.53 -6.00
CA ASN A 299 2.46 -0.15 -6.57
C ASN A 299 2.78 -0.79 -7.93
N ASN A 300 3.55 -0.09 -8.78
CA ASN A 300 3.93 -0.61 -10.09
C ASN A 300 4.88 -1.81 -9.98
N TYR A 301 5.82 -1.77 -9.04
CA TYR A 301 6.74 -2.88 -8.78
C TYR A 301 6.00 -4.12 -8.23
N THR A 302 5.11 -3.94 -7.26
CA THR A 302 4.26 -5.00 -6.69
C THR A 302 3.38 -5.65 -7.76
N MET A 303 2.78 -4.85 -8.64
CA MET A 303 2.03 -5.33 -9.80
C MET A 303 2.91 -6.21 -10.70
N GLY A 304 4.11 -5.74 -11.03
CA GLY A 304 5.07 -6.47 -11.84
C GLY A 304 5.48 -7.82 -11.25
N LEU A 305 5.74 -7.87 -9.93
CA LEU A 305 6.02 -9.12 -9.21
C LEU A 305 4.83 -10.08 -9.25
N SER A 306 3.63 -9.58 -8.98
CA SER A 306 2.42 -10.39 -8.89
C SER A 306 2.05 -11.00 -10.24
N PHE A 307 2.04 -10.21 -11.31
CA PHE A 307 1.79 -10.73 -12.65
C PHE A 307 2.91 -11.61 -13.17
N SER A 308 4.17 -11.37 -12.79
CA SER A 308 5.27 -12.29 -13.09
C SER A 308 5.05 -13.67 -12.45
N ASN A 309 4.57 -13.72 -11.20
CA ASN A 309 4.18 -14.98 -10.56
C ASN A 309 3.02 -15.66 -11.30
N MET A 310 1.98 -14.90 -11.66
CA MET A 310 0.83 -15.42 -12.40
C MET A 310 1.24 -16.04 -13.74
N LEU A 311 2.15 -15.39 -14.47
CA LEU A 311 2.65 -15.84 -15.77
C LEU A 311 3.86 -16.80 -15.69
N ASN A 312 4.31 -17.16 -14.47
CA ASN A 312 5.47 -18.00 -14.20
C ASN A 312 6.78 -17.45 -14.79
N ILE A 313 6.95 -16.12 -14.79
CA ILE A 313 8.15 -15.43 -15.29
C ILE A 313 9.16 -15.34 -14.17
N LYS A 314 10.38 -15.85 -14.41
CA LYS A 314 11.44 -16.00 -13.39
C LYS A 314 12.59 -15.00 -13.57
N THR A 315 12.64 -14.28 -14.67
CA THR A 315 13.76 -13.41 -15.02
C THR A 315 13.46 -11.94 -14.76
N ASN A 316 14.47 -11.17 -14.41
CA ASN A 316 14.38 -9.71 -14.26
C ASN A 316 13.88 -9.01 -15.54
N LYS A 317 14.39 -9.43 -16.71
CA LYS A 317 13.95 -8.88 -18.00
C LYS A 317 12.46 -9.15 -18.24
N GLY A 318 12.01 -10.38 -17.95
CA GLY A 318 10.61 -10.74 -18.08
C GLY A 318 9.72 -9.94 -17.12
N ARG A 319 10.14 -9.76 -15.84
CA ARG A 319 9.45 -8.90 -14.88
C ARG A 319 9.34 -7.46 -15.39
N ALA A 320 10.43 -6.90 -15.91
CA ALA A 320 10.43 -5.53 -16.45
C ALA A 320 9.42 -5.36 -17.60
N ILE A 321 9.35 -6.33 -18.51
CA ILE A 321 8.38 -6.33 -19.61
C ILE A 321 6.93 -6.38 -19.06
N VAL A 322 6.67 -7.29 -18.11
CA VAL A 322 5.36 -7.42 -17.46
C VAL A 322 4.97 -6.13 -16.75
N THR A 323 5.92 -5.51 -16.03
CA THR A 323 5.69 -4.22 -15.37
C THR A 323 5.34 -3.14 -16.38
N ALA A 324 6.08 -3.04 -17.50
CA ALA A 324 5.81 -2.05 -18.54
C ALA A 324 4.43 -2.23 -19.19
N VAL A 325 4.05 -3.48 -19.51
CA VAL A 325 2.70 -3.79 -20.03
C VAL A 325 1.62 -3.44 -19.00
N GLY A 326 1.82 -3.81 -17.73
CA GLY A 326 0.90 -3.45 -16.67
C GLY A 326 0.78 -1.94 -16.47
N THR A 327 1.88 -1.18 -16.57
CA THR A 327 1.88 0.29 -16.55
C THR A 327 1.01 0.86 -17.68
N PHE A 328 1.13 0.32 -18.89
CA PHE A 328 0.29 0.74 -20.00
C PHE A 328 -1.20 0.50 -19.72
N LEU A 329 -1.55 -0.68 -19.20
CA LEU A 329 -2.93 -0.97 -18.81
C LEU A 329 -3.41 -0.08 -17.67
N SER A 330 -2.54 0.26 -16.72
CA SER A 330 -2.86 1.20 -15.63
C SER A 330 -3.08 2.63 -16.14
N LEU A 331 -2.37 3.06 -17.19
CA LEU A 331 -2.64 4.34 -17.87
C LEU A 331 -4.06 4.36 -18.47
N LEU A 332 -4.50 3.25 -19.07
CA LEU A 332 -5.88 3.18 -19.57
C LEU A 332 -6.90 3.31 -18.42
N LEU A 333 -6.61 2.73 -17.24
CA LEU A 333 -7.47 2.89 -16.06
C LEU A 333 -7.57 4.35 -15.59
N CYS A 334 -6.53 5.18 -15.74
CA CYS A 334 -6.62 6.60 -15.40
C CYS A 334 -7.79 7.29 -16.12
N PHE A 335 -8.06 6.89 -17.37
CA PHE A 335 -9.07 7.51 -18.21
C PHE A 335 -10.50 7.01 -17.98
N THR A 336 -10.65 5.98 -17.14
CA THR A 336 -11.97 5.43 -16.75
C THR A 336 -12.62 6.13 -15.57
N GLY A 337 -11.99 7.16 -15.00
CA GLY A 337 -12.50 7.84 -13.82
C GLY A 337 -12.16 7.09 -12.53
N ILE A 338 -10.99 6.44 -12.46
CA ILE A 338 -10.55 5.69 -11.28
C ILE A 338 -10.39 6.59 -10.05
N LEU A 339 -9.97 7.85 -10.23
CA LEU A 339 -9.80 8.80 -9.14
C LEU A 339 -11.15 9.18 -8.52
N GLU A 340 -12.16 9.43 -9.34
CA GLU A 340 -13.54 9.70 -8.92
C GLU A 340 -14.17 8.47 -8.23
N ASN A 341 -13.70 7.28 -8.59
CA ASN A 341 -14.14 6.02 -8.01
C ASN A 341 -13.18 5.46 -6.94
N LEU A 342 -12.30 6.30 -6.37
CA LEU A 342 -11.33 5.92 -5.35
C LEU A 342 -11.96 5.12 -4.20
N GLN A 343 -13.15 5.52 -3.73
CA GLN A 343 -13.84 4.84 -2.64
C GLN A 343 -14.22 3.39 -2.98
N LYS A 344 -14.53 3.10 -4.24
CA LYS A 344 -14.79 1.72 -4.69
C LYS A 344 -13.52 0.87 -4.67
N LEU A 345 -12.37 1.46 -5.06
CA LEU A 345 -11.07 0.78 -4.97
C LEU A 345 -10.69 0.50 -3.51
N LEU A 346 -10.87 1.48 -2.62
CA LEU A 346 -10.64 1.31 -1.18
C LEU A 346 -11.51 0.20 -0.60
N SER A 347 -12.80 0.18 -0.94
CA SER A 347 -13.75 -0.85 -0.48
C SER A 347 -13.36 -2.24 -0.98
N LEU A 348 -12.96 -2.35 -2.25
CA LEU A 348 -12.49 -3.62 -2.82
C LEU A 348 -11.23 -4.12 -2.11
N ALA A 349 -10.25 -3.25 -1.88
CA ALA A 349 -9.03 -3.58 -1.15
C ALA A 349 -9.35 -4.01 0.30
N ALA A 350 -10.23 -3.27 0.98
CA ALA A 350 -10.65 -3.53 2.35
C ALA A 350 -11.42 -4.86 2.52
N LEU A 351 -12.03 -5.38 1.46
CA LEU A 351 -12.69 -6.69 1.48
C LEU A 351 -11.70 -7.84 1.20
N LEU A 352 -10.80 -7.66 0.23
CA LEU A 352 -9.99 -8.77 -0.28
C LEU A 352 -8.68 -8.97 0.50
N TYR A 353 -7.93 -7.91 0.77
CA TYR A 353 -6.62 -8.04 1.41
C TYR A 353 -6.66 -8.60 2.84
N PRO A 354 -7.61 -8.21 3.72
CA PRO A 354 -7.68 -8.79 5.06
C PRO A 354 -7.89 -10.30 5.04
N ALA A 355 -8.76 -10.78 4.15
CA ALA A 355 -9.03 -12.22 4.02
C ALA A 355 -7.79 -12.97 3.50
N ILE A 356 -7.05 -12.41 2.53
CA ILE A 356 -5.79 -12.99 2.07
C ILE A 356 -4.76 -13.01 3.20
N ALA A 357 -4.58 -11.89 3.91
CA ALA A 357 -3.64 -11.75 5.01
C ALA A 357 -3.96 -12.72 6.16
N GLY A 358 -5.24 -12.91 6.49
CA GLY A 358 -5.68 -13.83 7.54
C GLY A 358 -5.23 -15.26 7.30
N VAL A 359 -5.35 -15.76 6.08
CA VAL A 359 -4.82 -17.09 5.69
C VAL A 359 -3.31 -17.09 5.78
N MET A 360 -2.62 -16.12 5.15
CA MET A 360 -1.17 -16.07 5.08
C MET A 360 -0.52 -16.01 6.47
N PHE A 361 -1.04 -15.16 7.36
CA PHE A 361 -0.50 -14.99 8.71
C PHE A 361 -0.64 -16.27 9.52
N VAL A 362 -1.83 -16.84 9.53
CA VAL A 362 -2.09 -18.04 10.32
C VAL A 362 -1.31 -19.23 9.78
N ASP A 363 -1.25 -19.43 8.47
CA ASP A 363 -0.49 -20.52 7.85
C ASP A 363 1.01 -20.42 8.20
N PHE A 364 1.58 -19.21 8.10
CA PHE A 364 2.97 -18.95 8.43
C PHE A 364 3.31 -19.29 9.89
N PHE A 365 2.47 -18.88 10.84
CA PHE A 365 2.68 -19.19 12.25
C PHE A 365 2.41 -20.65 12.60
N LEU A 366 1.42 -21.29 11.99
CA LEU A 366 1.17 -22.72 12.16
C LEU A 366 2.38 -23.57 11.76
N ARG A 367 3.15 -23.11 10.78
CA ARG A 367 4.39 -23.78 10.30
C ARG A 367 5.66 -23.20 10.92
N LYS A 368 5.56 -22.42 12.00
CA LYS A 368 6.72 -21.83 12.72
C LYS A 368 7.64 -21.00 11.81
N GLY A 369 7.09 -20.38 10.77
CA GLY A 369 7.82 -19.55 9.82
C GLY A 369 8.68 -20.32 8.80
N VAL A 370 8.47 -21.60 8.65
CA VAL A 370 9.07 -22.41 7.56
C VAL A 370 8.15 -22.30 6.34
N TRP A 371 8.73 -21.93 5.20
CA TRP A 371 7.97 -21.81 3.95
C TRP A 371 8.30 -22.98 3.01
N GLU A 372 7.24 -23.51 2.40
CA GLU A 372 7.32 -24.57 1.40
C GLU A 372 6.37 -24.28 0.24
N ASP A 373 6.80 -24.54 -0.99
CA ASP A 373 5.94 -24.43 -2.17
C ASP A 373 4.94 -25.60 -2.21
N LYS A 374 3.67 -25.31 -1.93
CA LYS A 374 2.60 -26.31 -1.92
C LYS A 374 1.86 -26.30 -3.28
N GLN A 375 1.95 -27.41 -3.98
CA GLN A 375 1.33 -27.56 -5.31
C GLN A 375 -0.19 -27.78 -5.23
N GLY A 376 -0.94 -27.25 -6.21
CA GLY A 376 -2.37 -27.46 -6.35
C GLY A 376 -3.22 -26.34 -5.77
N TRP A 377 -4.39 -26.67 -5.24
CA TRP A 377 -5.39 -25.74 -4.70
C TRP A 377 -5.79 -26.15 -3.29
N ASN A 378 -5.66 -25.24 -2.33
CA ASN A 378 -6.12 -25.47 -0.96
C ASN A 378 -7.56 -24.96 -0.77
N PHE A 379 -8.54 -25.85 -0.94
CA PHE A 379 -9.95 -25.50 -0.75
C PHE A 379 -10.27 -24.99 0.68
N MET A 380 -9.51 -25.40 1.70
CA MET A 380 -9.72 -24.92 3.07
C MET A 380 -9.36 -23.46 3.20
N ALA A 381 -8.28 -23.02 2.54
CA ALA A 381 -7.93 -21.61 2.45
C ALA A 381 -9.00 -20.80 1.69
N THR A 382 -9.53 -21.38 0.61
CA THR A 382 -10.63 -20.77 -0.16
C THR A 382 -11.86 -20.55 0.71
N ILE A 383 -12.28 -21.56 1.47
CA ILE A 383 -13.43 -21.47 2.38
C ILE A 383 -13.20 -20.38 3.43
N ALA A 384 -12.03 -20.40 4.09
CA ALA A 384 -11.71 -19.40 5.10
C ALA A 384 -11.70 -17.97 4.53
N MET A 385 -11.14 -17.78 3.33
CA MET A 385 -11.12 -16.50 2.63
C MET A 385 -12.55 -16.04 2.30
N ILE A 386 -13.42 -16.91 1.77
CA ILE A 386 -14.81 -16.57 1.45
C ILE A 386 -15.57 -16.18 2.72
N VAL A 387 -15.40 -16.91 3.82
CA VAL A 387 -16.04 -16.58 5.12
C VAL A 387 -15.61 -15.19 5.60
N GLY A 388 -14.31 -14.86 5.53
CA GLY A 388 -13.81 -13.55 5.90
C GLY A 388 -14.33 -12.43 5.00
N ILE A 389 -14.35 -12.64 3.67
CA ILE A 389 -14.93 -11.69 2.72
C ILE A 389 -16.43 -11.48 3.01
N ALA A 390 -17.17 -12.55 3.27
CA ALA A 390 -18.59 -12.47 3.60
C ALA A 390 -18.82 -11.64 4.88
N VAL A 391 -18.03 -11.88 5.93
CA VAL A 391 -18.11 -11.08 7.17
C VAL A 391 -17.76 -9.62 6.90
N GLY A 392 -16.68 -9.35 6.17
CA GLY A 392 -16.32 -7.98 5.79
C GLY A 392 -17.41 -7.29 4.98
N TYR A 393 -18.06 -7.99 4.05
CA TYR A 393 -19.16 -7.46 3.25
C TYR A 393 -20.39 -7.17 4.10
N ILE A 394 -20.81 -8.14 4.93
CA ILE A 394 -21.99 -8.02 5.81
C ILE A 394 -21.80 -6.84 6.78
N THR A 395 -20.62 -6.74 7.41
CA THR A 395 -20.35 -5.68 8.39
C THR A 395 -20.11 -4.31 7.77
N THR A 396 -19.83 -4.24 6.46
CA THR A 396 -19.72 -2.97 5.71
C THR A 396 -21.07 -2.48 5.20
N TYR A 397 -21.91 -3.38 4.63
CA TYR A 397 -23.04 -2.98 3.80
C TYR A 397 -24.41 -3.40 4.34
N ILE A 398 -24.50 -4.42 5.20
CA ILE A 398 -25.79 -4.95 5.68
C ILE A 398 -26.01 -4.57 7.15
N VAL A 399 -25.05 -4.91 7.99
CA VAL A 399 -25.09 -4.59 9.43
C VAL A 399 -23.86 -3.78 9.74
N VAL A 400 -23.92 -2.47 9.56
CA VAL A 400 -22.78 -1.56 9.73
C VAL A 400 -22.31 -1.56 11.18
N ILE A 401 -21.34 -2.43 11.49
CA ILE A 401 -20.82 -2.61 12.85
C ILE A 401 -19.33 -2.92 12.87
N GLY A 402 -18.64 -2.34 13.83
CA GLY A 402 -17.21 -2.61 14.09
C GLY A 402 -16.31 -2.10 12.98
N ILE A 403 -15.16 -2.74 12.80
CA ILE A 403 -14.13 -2.39 11.80
C ILE A 403 -14.04 -3.54 10.78
N PRO A 404 -14.79 -3.48 9.68
CA PRO A 404 -14.95 -4.61 8.74
C PRO A 404 -13.63 -5.24 8.26
N PRO A 405 -12.56 -4.49 7.90
CA PRO A 405 -11.29 -5.11 7.51
C PRO A 405 -10.64 -5.92 8.63
N ALA A 406 -10.69 -5.43 9.87
CA ALA A 406 -10.14 -6.15 11.02
C ALA A 406 -10.95 -7.42 11.34
N GLN A 407 -12.28 -7.31 11.27
CA GLN A 407 -13.19 -8.45 11.45
C GLN A 407 -12.96 -9.51 10.37
N SER A 408 -12.83 -9.11 9.10
CA SER A 408 -12.52 -10.02 8.00
C SER A 408 -11.20 -10.75 8.23
N LEU A 409 -10.12 -10.04 8.60
CA LEU A 409 -8.82 -10.63 8.88
C LEU A 409 -8.87 -11.66 10.01
N ILE A 410 -9.48 -11.28 11.14
CA ILE A 410 -9.56 -12.13 12.34
C ILE A 410 -10.41 -13.37 12.06
N ILE A 411 -11.59 -13.20 11.46
CA ILE A 411 -12.50 -14.32 11.20
C ILE A 411 -11.89 -15.27 10.15
N THR A 412 -11.26 -14.73 9.10
CA THR A 412 -10.52 -15.58 8.15
C THR A 412 -9.44 -16.39 8.87
N GLY A 413 -8.64 -15.72 9.69
CA GLY A 413 -7.56 -16.36 10.44
C GLY A 413 -8.05 -17.47 11.36
N ILE A 414 -9.10 -17.20 12.15
CA ILE A 414 -9.71 -18.19 13.04
C ILE A 414 -10.29 -19.36 12.25
N THR A 415 -11.04 -19.07 11.19
CA THR A 415 -11.64 -20.09 10.33
C THR A 415 -10.57 -21.00 9.72
N TYR A 416 -9.51 -20.39 9.16
CA TYR A 416 -8.40 -21.15 8.60
C TYR A 416 -7.69 -22.00 9.65
N TYR A 417 -7.40 -21.43 10.81
CA TYR A 417 -6.78 -22.15 11.94
C TYR A 417 -7.58 -23.39 12.31
N VAL A 418 -8.88 -23.22 12.59
CA VAL A 418 -9.77 -24.31 13.03
C VAL A 418 -9.85 -25.38 11.95
N ILE A 419 -10.14 -25.01 10.71
CA ILE A 419 -10.30 -25.97 9.61
C ILE A 419 -8.99 -26.75 9.38
N MET A 420 -7.84 -26.08 9.39
CA MET A 420 -6.56 -26.76 9.17
C MET A 420 -6.15 -27.68 10.32
N LYS A 421 -6.43 -27.32 11.56
CA LYS A 421 -6.21 -28.18 12.74
C LYS A 421 -7.13 -29.42 12.72
N VAL A 422 -8.38 -29.25 12.35
CA VAL A 422 -9.32 -30.37 12.21
C VAL A 422 -8.87 -31.29 11.07
N LYS A 423 -8.55 -30.71 9.91
CA LYS A 423 -8.12 -31.47 8.74
C LYS A 423 -6.82 -32.24 9.00
N ALA A 424 -5.87 -31.67 9.73
CA ALA A 424 -4.62 -32.34 10.08
C ALA A 424 -4.86 -33.62 10.92
N LYS A 425 -5.95 -33.66 11.69
CA LYS A 425 -6.30 -34.85 12.50
C LYS A 425 -7.16 -35.88 11.76
N VAL A 426 -8.09 -35.42 10.91
CA VAL A 426 -9.13 -36.27 10.30
C VAL A 426 -8.74 -36.76 8.92
N ALA A 427 -8.16 -35.91 8.10
CA ALA A 427 -7.82 -36.19 6.70
C ALA A 427 -6.55 -35.45 6.30
N PRO A 428 -5.37 -35.83 6.84
CA PRO A 428 -4.12 -35.14 6.56
C PRO A 428 -3.76 -35.24 5.09
N ASP A 429 -3.24 -34.16 4.56
CA ASP A 429 -2.69 -34.06 3.21
C ASP A 429 -1.47 -33.12 3.19
N LYS A 430 -0.92 -32.87 1.98
CA LYS A 430 0.24 -31.99 1.79
C LYS A 430 0.07 -30.58 2.36
N PHE A 431 -1.16 -30.07 2.49
CA PHE A 431 -1.44 -28.76 3.07
C PHE A 431 -1.47 -28.80 4.59
N THR A 432 -1.54 -29.96 5.22
CA THR A 432 -1.49 -30.13 6.67
C THR A 432 -0.12 -30.53 7.20
N GLU A 433 0.83 -30.86 6.33
CA GLU A 433 2.22 -31.14 6.71
C GLU A 433 2.82 -29.94 7.45
N GLY A 434 3.51 -30.20 8.56
CA GLY A 434 4.10 -29.18 9.45
C GLY A 434 3.10 -28.44 10.34
N ILE A 435 1.81 -28.81 10.33
CA ILE A 435 0.79 -28.31 11.25
C ILE A 435 0.62 -29.35 12.38
N ASN A 436 1.15 -29.04 13.58
CA ASN A 436 1.06 -29.89 14.79
C ASN A 436 -0.06 -29.43 15.71
#